data_75ec0d6c8fb74f3f11ccd50144a226c7
#
_entry.id   75ec0d6c8fb74f3f11ccd50144a226c7
#
_cell.length_a   1.000
_cell.length_b   1.000
_cell.length_c   1.000
_cell.angle_alpha   90.00
_cell.angle_beta   90.00
_cell.angle_gamma   90.00
#
_symmetry.space_group_name_H-M   'P 1'
#
loop_
_entity.id
_entity.type
_entity.pdbx_description
1 polymer ?
#
loop_
_entity_poly.entity_id
_entity_poly.type
_entity_poly.pdbx_seq_one_letter_code
_entity_poly.pdbx_strand_id
1 'polypeptide(L)'
;NEGDLVIPASNVSPKKINFMAKYGRGLICLALTNKQAKKLNLSLMSPINKSRNQTAFTISIEARRGDTTGISAKDRSLTIKTAIKTNVKKKDIVSPGHIFPIISKEGGVLVRAGHTEASVDISKLAKKNPSAVICEIMNDKGVMTKGKELFEFANKHKLAIAKIEDLICLLYTSPSPRDIGP
;
A
#
# COMPACT_ATOMS: atom_id res chain seq x y z
N ASN A 1 -7.02 -9.73 14.90
CA ASN A 1 -6.18 -9.22 13.82
C ASN A 1 -6.87 -8.01 13.20
N GLU A 2 -6.11 -6.94 12.93
CA GLU A 2 -6.56 -5.72 12.26
C GLU A 2 -6.60 -5.94 10.75
N GLY A 3 -7.34 -5.09 10.02
CA GLY A 3 -7.47 -5.17 8.58
C GLY A 3 -7.18 -3.85 7.89
N ASP A 4 -6.68 -3.95 6.66
CA ASP A 4 -6.44 -2.81 5.78
C ASP A 4 -7.31 -2.89 4.53
N LEU A 5 -7.77 -1.74 4.06
CA LEU A 5 -8.22 -1.57 2.69
C LEU A 5 -7.00 -1.62 1.77
N VAL A 6 -7.11 -2.39 0.69
CA VAL A 6 -6.01 -2.59 -0.26
C VAL A 6 -6.50 -2.41 -1.69
N ILE A 7 -5.71 -1.70 -2.50
CA ILE A 7 -5.91 -1.63 -3.95
C ILE A 7 -4.55 -1.55 -4.66
N PRO A 8 -4.34 -2.24 -5.80
CA PRO A 8 -3.17 -2.00 -6.63
C PRO A 8 -3.06 -0.51 -6.99
N ALA A 9 -1.88 0.07 -6.81
CA ALA A 9 -1.70 1.52 -6.99
C ALA A 9 -2.01 1.98 -8.42
N SER A 10 -1.84 1.11 -9.42
CA SER A 10 -2.25 1.39 -10.81
C SER A 10 -3.75 1.59 -10.99
N ASN A 11 -4.56 1.08 -10.07
CA ASN A 11 -6.02 1.16 -10.11
C ASN A 11 -6.58 2.29 -9.22
N VAL A 12 -5.71 3.12 -8.64
CA VAL A 12 -6.12 4.23 -7.77
C VAL A 12 -6.92 5.29 -8.53
N SER A 13 -7.88 5.88 -7.87
CA SER A 13 -8.67 7.01 -8.37
C SER A 13 -9.10 7.92 -7.21
N PRO A 14 -9.50 9.18 -7.48
CA PRO A 14 -10.02 10.06 -6.43
C PRO A 14 -11.16 9.44 -5.64
N LYS A 15 -12.08 8.73 -6.32
CA LYS A 15 -13.21 8.02 -5.67
C LYS A 15 -12.73 6.98 -4.66
N LYS A 16 -11.67 6.22 -5.00
CA LYS A 16 -11.13 5.16 -4.14
C LYS A 16 -10.34 5.73 -2.96
N ILE A 17 -9.57 6.80 -3.18
CA ILE A 17 -8.91 7.53 -2.09
C ILE A 17 -9.93 8.13 -1.13
N ASN A 18 -10.98 8.75 -1.66
CA ASN A 18 -12.06 9.27 -0.82
C ASN A 18 -12.79 8.16 -0.04
N PHE A 19 -12.96 6.99 -0.64
CA PHE A 19 -13.51 5.82 0.05
C PHE A 19 -12.62 5.40 1.23
N MET A 20 -11.30 5.27 1.01
CA MET A 20 -10.35 4.94 2.07
C MET A 20 -10.36 5.96 3.20
N ALA A 21 -10.34 7.25 2.87
CA ALA A 21 -10.37 8.32 3.86
C ALA A 21 -11.67 8.33 4.68
N LYS A 22 -12.82 8.15 4.01
CA LYS A 22 -14.15 8.21 4.65
C LYS A 22 -14.46 6.97 5.49
N TYR A 23 -14.18 5.79 4.96
CA TYR A 23 -14.61 4.53 5.56
C TYR A 23 -13.49 3.77 6.25
N GLY A 24 -12.25 3.84 5.74
CA GLY A 24 -11.07 3.31 6.42
C GLY A 24 -10.68 4.15 7.61
N ARG A 25 -10.57 5.46 7.43
CA ARG A 25 -10.17 6.46 8.44
C ARG A 25 -8.72 6.33 8.91
N GLY A 26 -7.97 5.39 8.35
CA GLY A 26 -6.56 5.16 8.62
C GLY A 26 -5.64 6.10 7.83
N LEU A 27 -4.35 5.88 7.94
CA LEU A 27 -3.34 6.58 7.17
C LEU A 27 -3.25 5.97 5.76
N ILE A 28 -3.47 6.79 4.73
CA ILE A 28 -3.35 6.33 3.35
C ILE A 28 -1.87 6.25 2.98
N CYS A 29 -1.38 5.03 2.79
CA CYS A 29 0.02 4.72 2.52
C CYS A 29 0.19 4.12 1.13
N LEU A 30 1.38 4.35 0.54
CA LEU A 30 1.79 3.77 -0.73
C LEU A 30 2.85 2.70 -0.50
N ALA A 31 2.46 1.42 -0.55
CA ALA A 31 3.41 0.32 -0.48
C ALA A 31 4.19 0.19 -1.79
N LEU A 32 5.50 0.25 -1.71
CA LEU A 32 6.44 0.23 -2.82
C LEU A 32 7.48 -0.88 -2.65
N THR A 33 8.01 -1.36 -3.77
CA THR A 33 9.25 -2.15 -3.75
C THR A 33 10.45 -1.26 -3.47
N ASN A 34 11.52 -1.84 -2.93
CA ASN A 34 12.78 -1.15 -2.72
C ASN A 34 13.33 -0.52 -4.03
N LYS A 35 13.17 -1.22 -5.16
CA LYS A 35 13.55 -0.72 -6.49
C LYS A 35 12.84 0.58 -6.84
N GLN A 36 11.53 0.68 -6.58
CA GLN A 36 10.75 1.89 -6.88
C GLN A 36 11.11 3.03 -5.92
N ALA A 37 11.27 2.73 -4.63
CA ALA A 37 11.70 3.71 -3.65
C ALA A 37 13.08 4.32 -3.98
N LYS A 38 14.03 3.50 -4.43
CA LYS A 38 15.35 3.94 -4.90
C LYS A 38 15.25 4.86 -6.13
N LYS A 39 14.40 4.56 -7.11
CA LYS A 39 14.17 5.45 -8.27
C LYS A 39 13.71 6.85 -7.86
N LEU A 40 12.84 6.91 -6.86
CA LEU A 40 12.32 8.16 -6.29
C LEU A 40 13.32 8.81 -5.33
N ASN A 41 14.42 8.15 -4.99
CA ASN A 41 15.41 8.57 -3.99
C ASN A 41 14.77 8.86 -2.62
N LEU A 42 13.85 7.99 -2.20
CA LEU A 42 13.18 8.11 -0.90
C LEU A 42 14.11 7.65 0.22
N SER A 43 14.36 8.52 1.18
CA SER A 43 15.00 8.18 2.44
C SER A 43 13.97 7.66 3.45
N LEU A 44 14.40 6.83 4.39
CA LEU A 44 13.58 6.46 5.54
C LEU A 44 13.22 7.72 6.35
N MET A 45 12.02 7.75 6.90
CA MET A 45 11.53 8.84 7.75
C MET A 45 12.39 9.00 9.01
N SER A 46 12.92 7.88 9.52
CA SER A 46 13.87 7.86 10.64
C SER A 46 15.04 6.94 10.31
N PRO A 47 16.29 7.37 10.59
CA PRO A 47 17.47 6.53 10.41
C PRO A 47 17.46 5.32 11.37
N ILE A 48 16.82 5.46 12.53
CA ILE A 48 16.62 4.39 13.51
C ILE A 48 15.13 4.14 13.67
N ASN A 49 14.66 3.01 13.13
CA ASN A 49 13.27 2.63 13.23
C ASN A 49 12.98 1.97 14.59
N LYS A 50 12.36 2.73 15.50
CA LYS A 50 11.93 2.27 16.83
C LYS A 50 10.44 1.92 16.89
N SER A 51 9.71 1.92 15.75
CA SER A 51 8.30 1.58 15.74
C SER A 51 8.08 0.10 16.08
N ARG A 52 6.96 -0.19 16.75
CA ARG A 52 6.61 -1.55 17.20
C ARG A 52 6.69 -2.59 16.09
N ASN A 53 6.21 -2.26 14.90
CA ASN A 53 6.16 -3.17 13.76
C ASN A 53 7.33 -2.97 12.79
N GLN A 54 8.27 -2.08 13.10
CA GLN A 54 9.42 -1.72 12.25
C GLN A 54 9.02 -1.41 10.79
N THR A 55 7.84 -0.84 10.60
CA THR A 55 7.32 -0.47 9.27
C THR A 55 8.26 0.56 8.63
N ALA A 56 8.73 0.27 7.44
CA ALA A 56 9.75 1.07 6.74
C ALA A 56 9.12 2.30 6.06
N PHE A 57 8.59 3.23 6.85
CA PHE A 57 8.13 4.53 6.36
C PHE A 57 9.28 5.33 5.76
N THR A 58 9.00 5.92 4.61
CA THR A 58 9.87 6.93 4.01
C THR A 58 9.36 8.33 4.31
N ILE A 59 10.14 9.36 3.91
CA ILE A 59 9.63 10.73 3.87
C ILE A 59 8.34 10.77 3.04
N SER A 60 7.38 11.59 3.47
CA SER A 60 6.12 11.80 2.75
C SER A 60 6.35 12.57 1.44
N ILE A 61 5.46 12.35 0.47
CA ILE A 61 5.62 12.89 -0.88
C ILE A 61 4.36 13.54 -1.44
N GLU A 62 4.57 14.41 -2.43
CA GLU A 62 3.55 14.95 -3.33
C GLU A 62 4.02 14.96 -4.78
N ALA A 63 3.07 14.96 -5.73
CA ALA A 63 3.37 15.23 -7.11
C ALA A 63 3.86 16.68 -7.27
N ARG A 64 4.95 16.88 -8.00
CA ARG A 64 5.48 18.26 -8.23
C ARG A 64 4.55 19.13 -9.05
N ARG A 65 3.70 18.55 -9.90
CA ARG A 65 2.85 19.27 -10.84
C ARG A 65 1.44 18.70 -10.85
N GLY A 66 0.46 19.60 -11.02
CA GLY A 66 -0.93 19.23 -11.22
C GLY A 66 -1.73 19.00 -9.95
N ASP A 67 -1.11 19.13 -8.78
CA ASP A 67 -1.77 19.17 -7.49
C ASP A 67 -2.15 20.62 -7.08
N THR A 68 -2.93 20.73 -6.01
CA THR A 68 -3.28 21.99 -5.38
C THR A 68 -2.61 22.10 -4.01
N THR A 69 -3.30 21.65 -2.95
CA THR A 69 -2.75 21.59 -1.58
C THR A 69 -2.20 20.23 -1.20
N GLY A 70 -2.28 19.23 -2.10
CA GLY A 70 -1.77 17.87 -1.91
C GLY A 70 -2.70 16.93 -1.16
N ILE A 71 -3.58 17.44 -0.30
CA ILE A 71 -4.41 16.64 0.62
C ILE A 71 -5.69 16.10 -0.01
N SER A 72 -6.22 16.74 -1.06
CA SER A 72 -7.47 16.28 -1.66
C SER A 72 -7.37 14.85 -2.18
N ALA A 73 -8.49 14.16 -2.30
CA ALA A 73 -8.51 12.81 -2.87
C ALA A 73 -7.98 12.79 -4.31
N LYS A 74 -8.18 13.88 -5.05
CA LYS A 74 -7.66 14.09 -6.41
C LYS A 74 -6.13 14.21 -6.37
N ASP A 75 -5.59 15.07 -5.51
CA ASP A 75 -4.16 15.31 -5.40
C ASP A 75 -3.41 14.07 -4.93
N ARG A 76 -3.91 13.38 -3.89
CA ARG A 76 -3.33 12.13 -3.41
C ARG A 76 -3.34 11.03 -4.49
N SER A 77 -4.43 10.91 -5.24
CA SER A 77 -4.50 10.00 -6.38
C SER A 77 -3.47 10.35 -7.46
N LEU A 78 -3.27 11.64 -7.76
CA LEU A 78 -2.26 12.11 -8.70
C LEU A 78 -0.85 11.80 -8.23
N THR A 79 -0.55 12.04 -6.96
CA THR A 79 0.75 11.75 -6.34
C THR A 79 1.08 10.26 -6.46
N ILE A 80 0.15 9.38 -6.12
CA ILE A 80 0.32 7.93 -6.22
C ILE A 80 0.58 7.53 -7.68
N LYS A 81 -0.25 7.99 -8.62
CA LYS A 81 -0.07 7.70 -10.05
C LYS A 81 1.27 8.18 -10.58
N THR A 82 1.74 9.33 -10.11
CA THR A 82 3.05 9.86 -10.50
C THR A 82 4.17 9.00 -9.94
N ALA A 83 4.12 8.64 -8.67
CA ALA A 83 5.16 7.88 -7.99
C ALA A 83 5.38 6.46 -8.54
N ILE A 84 4.35 5.85 -9.15
CA ILE A 84 4.43 4.47 -9.67
C ILE A 84 4.78 4.39 -11.16
N LYS A 85 4.94 5.51 -11.86
CA LYS A 85 5.33 5.49 -13.28
C LYS A 85 6.63 4.75 -13.50
N THR A 86 6.72 4.00 -14.57
CA THR A 86 7.93 3.25 -14.94
C THR A 86 9.12 4.18 -15.19
N ASN A 87 8.85 5.34 -15.79
CA ASN A 87 9.85 6.37 -16.15
C ASN A 87 9.91 7.52 -15.15
N VAL A 88 9.34 7.36 -13.94
CA VAL A 88 9.38 8.41 -12.90
C VAL A 88 10.81 8.78 -12.54
N LYS A 89 11.02 10.07 -12.32
CA LYS A 89 12.29 10.64 -11.86
C LYS A 89 12.09 11.31 -10.49
N LYS A 90 13.17 11.43 -9.72
CA LYS A 90 13.15 12.16 -8.43
C LYS A 90 12.48 13.54 -8.54
N LYS A 91 12.70 14.26 -9.64
CA LYS A 91 12.14 15.59 -9.88
C LYS A 91 10.63 15.65 -10.10
N ASP A 92 9.96 14.50 -10.27
CA ASP A 92 8.51 14.44 -10.52
C ASP A 92 7.70 14.46 -9.22
N ILE A 93 8.38 14.28 -8.10
CA ILE A 93 7.79 14.37 -6.76
C ILE A 93 8.53 15.41 -5.91
N VAL A 94 7.88 15.86 -4.85
CA VAL A 94 8.42 16.73 -3.81
C VAL A 94 8.16 16.12 -2.43
N SER A 95 8.87 16.60 -1.42
CA SER A 95 8.72 16.22 -0.03
C SER A 95 8.89 17.49 0.83
N PRO A 96 8.17 17.61 1.96
CA PRO A 96 7.13 16.70 2.46
C PRO A 96 5.85 16.73 1.65
N GLY A 97 4.93 15.80 1.93
CA GLY A 97 3.62 15.72 1.27
C GLY A 97 2.60 14.92 2.05
N HIS A 98 1.49 14.57 1.40
CA HIS A 98 0.33 13.92 2.02
C HIS A 98 0.15 12.45 1.64
N ILE A 99 1.09 11.86 0.91
CA ILE A 99 1.20 10.41 0.71
C ILE A 99 2.43 9.89 1.45
N PHE A 100 2.26 8.79 2.15
CA PHE A 100 3.27 8.16 3.00
C PHE A 100 3.73 6.85 2.35
N PRO A 101 4.87 6.85 1.64
CA PRO A 101 5.39 5.61 1.08
C PRO A 101 5.96 4.70 2.17
N ILE A 102 5.75 3.40 1.98
CA ILE A 102 6.30 2.33 2.83
C ILE A 102 7.03 1.35 1.94
N ILE A 103 8.25 0.98 2.31
CA ILE A 103 9.06 0.03 1.57
C ILE A 103 8.72 -1.39 2.04
N SER A 104 8.24 -2.24 1.12
CA SER A 104 8.03 -3.66 1.39
C SER A 104 9.37 -4.40 1.48
N LYS A 105 9.45 -5.39 2.38
CA LYS A 105 10.62 -6.29 2.47
C LYS A 105 10.78 -7.07 1.17
N GLU A 106 12.01 -7.22 0.73
CA GLU A 106 12.35 -8.13 -0.37
C GLU A 106 12.02 -9.56 0.05
N GLY A 107 11.45 -10.35 -0.86
CA GLY A 107 10.87 -11.66 -0.54
C GLY A 107 9.40 -11.61 -0.09
N GLY A 108 8.84 -10.43 0.08
CA GLY A 108 7.40 -10.21 0.30
C GLY A 108 6.87 -10.81 1.58
N VAL A 109 5.63 -11.28 1.54
CA VAL A 109 4.90 -11.80 2.70
C VAL A 109 5.52 -13.06 3.30
N LEU A 110 6.31 -13.81 2.55
CA LEU A 110 7.05 -14.98 3.04
C LEU A 110 8.21 -14.59 3.98
N VAL A 111 8.70 -13.36 3.89
CA VAL A 111 9.77 -12.82 4.77
C VAL A 111 9.19 -12.00 5.91
N ARG A 112 8.14 -11.23 5.64
CA ARG A 112 7.43 -10.43 6.64
C ARG A 112 5.93 -10.49 6.39
N ALA A 113 5.20 -11.16 7.28
CA ALA A 113 3.75 -11.33 7.20
C ALA A 113 3.00 -10.03 7.57
N GLY A 114 3.25 -8.95 6.83
CA GLY A 114 2.64 -7.63 7.03
C GLY A 114 1.73 -7.22 5.88
N HIS A 115 0.79 -6.30 6.16
CA HIS A 115 -0.12 -5.75 5.13
C HIS A 115 0.63 -5.09 3.98
N THR A 116 1.76 -4.44 4.25
CA THR A 116 2.64 -3.82 3.24
C THR A 116 3.11 -4.85 2.22
N GLU A 117 3.69 -5.95 2.68
CA GLU A 117 4.19 -7.03 1.84
C GLU A 117 3.06 -7.73 1.11
N ALA A 118 1.99 -8.07 1.83
CA ALA A 118 0.81 -8.73 1.26
C ALA A 118 0.19 -7.92 0.12
N SER A 119 0.08 -6.60 0.27
CA SER A 119 -0.51 -5.72 -0.73
C SER A 119 0.33 -5.64 -2.02
N VAL A 120 1.65 -5.61 -1.89
CA VAL A 120 2.57 -5.63 -3.03
C VAL A 120 2.52 -7.00 -3.74
N ASP A 121 2.49 -8.10 -2.98
CA ASP A 121 2.44 -9.44 -3.56
C ASP A 121 1.10 -9.73 -4.25
N ILE A 122 -0.03 -9.29 -3.68
CA ILE A 122 -1.35 -9.34 -4.34
C ILE A 122 -1.33 -8.57 -5.66
N SER A 123 -0.69 -7.39 -5.69
CA SER A 123 -0.56 -6.60 -6.92
C SER A 123 0.25 -7.33 -7.99
N LYS A 124 1.35 -8.01 -7.60
CA LYS A 124 2.13 -8.87 -8.51
C LYS A 124 1.33 -10.05 -9.03
N LEU A 125 0.63 -10.78 -8.16
CA LEU A 125 -0.23 -11.90 -8.54
C LEU A 125 -1.33 -11.48 -9.51
N ALA A 126 -1.88 -10.27 -9.33
CA ALA A 126 -2.85 -9.67 -10.25
C ALA A 126 -2.20 -9.12 -11.55
N LYS A 127 -0.91 -9.37 -11.77
CA LYS A 127 -0.13 -8.86 -12.94
C LYS A 127 -0.22 -7.34 -13.09
N LYS A 128 -0.28 -6.63 -11.96
CA LYS A 128 -0.28 -5.16 -11.91
C LYS A 128 1.10 -4.63 -11.54
N ASN A 129 1.26 -3.30 -11.58
CA ASN A 129 2.46 -2.65 -11.04
C ASN A 129 2.67 -3.15 -9.59
N PRO A 130 3.90 -3.54 -9.18
CA PRO A 130 4.20 -4.09 -7.86
C PRO A 130 4.20 -3.00 -6.78
N SER A 131 3.06 -2.34 -6.65
CA SER A 131 2.78 -1.29 -5.66
C SER A 131 1.29 -1.30 -5.33
N ALA A 132 0.96 -0.89 -4.12
CA ALA A 132 -0.41 -0.86 -3.63
C ALA A 132 -0.67 0.38 -2.76
N VAL A 133 -1.93 0.78 -2.70
CA VAL A 133 -2.41 1.75 -1.70
C VAL A 133 -3.09 0.97 -0.59
N ILE A 134 -2.71 1.23 0.64
CA ILE A 134 -3.25 0.60 1.84
C ILE A 134 -3.75 1.65 2.81
N CYS A 135 -4.74 1.29 3.61
CA CYS A 135 -5.31 2.16 4.64
C CYS A 135 -5.94 1.30 5.72
N GLU A 136 -5.56 1.50 6.96
CA GLU A 136 -6.13 0.80 8.11
C GLU A 136 -7.64 1.08 8.21
N ILE A 137 -8.37 0.15 8.85
CA ILE A 137 -9.81 0.27 9.05
C ILE A 137 -10.09 0.51 10.54
N MET A 138 -10.69 1.66 10.82
CA MET A 138 -11.23 2.02 12.14
C MET A 138 -12.76 2.09 12.08
N ASN A 139 -13.40 1.75 13.20
CA ASN A 139 -14.83 1.92 13.36
C ASN A 139 -15.20 3.38 13.66
N ASP A 140 -16.49 3.68 13.82
CA ASP A 140 -17.01 5.04 14.06
C ASP A 140 -16.53 5.67 15.38
N LYS A 141 -16.02 4.85 16.31
CA LYS A 141 -15.43 5.30 17.57
C LYS A 141 -13.91 5.55 17.48
N GLY A 142 -13.32 5.39 16.29
CA GLY A 142 -11.87 5.54 16.08
C GLY A 142 -11.04 4.36 16.59
N VAL A 143 -11.68 3.22 16.88
CA VAL A 143 -11.00 2.00 17.33
C VAL A 143 -10.73 1.10 16.13
N MET A 144 -9.58 0.41 16.14
CA MET A 144 -9.22 -0.52 15.07
C MET A 144 -10.26 -1.63 14.92
N THR A 145 -10.81 -1.77 13.72
CA THR A 145 -11.79 -2.81 13.38
C THR A 145 -11.12 -4.18 13.34
N LYS A 146 -11.71 -5.18 14.00
CA LYS A 146 -11.12 -6.51 14.16
C LYS A 146 -12.17 -7.63 14.01
N GLY A 147 -11.70 -8.82 13.69
CA GLY A 147 -12.51 -10.05 13.71
C GLY A 147 -13.80 -9.93 12.92
N LYS A 148 -14.94 -10.19 13.56
CA LYS A 148 -16.27 -10.20 12.93
C LYS A 148 -16.63 -8.85 12.28
N GLU A 149 -16.25 -7.73 12.91
CA GLU A 149 -16.53 -6.39 12.38
C GLU A 149 -15.90 -6.16 11.00
N LEU A 150 -14.74 -6.78 10.71
CA LEU A 150 -14.11 -6.70 9.37
C LEU A 150 -14.95 -7.40 8.31
N PHE A 151 -15.56 -8.55 8.62
CA PHE A 151 -16.47 -9.24 7.70
C PHE A 151 -17.75 -8.43 7.47
N GLU A 152 -18.32 -7.84 8.51
CA GLU A 152 -19.47 -6.95 8.41
C GLU A 152 -19.14 -5.71 7.56
N PHE A 153 -17.99 -5.12 7.75
CA PHE A 153 -17.49 -4.00 6.92
C PHE A 153 -17.35 -4.42 5.45
N ALA A 154 -16.70 -5.56 5.18
CA ALA A 154 -16.52 -6.06 3.82
C ALA A 154 -17.86 -6.34 3.13
N ASN A 155 -18.79 -6.98 3.82
CA ASN A 155 -20.14 -7.26 3.31
C ASN A 155 -20.91 -5.97 3.02
N LYS A 156 -20.91 -5.02 3.95
CA LYS A 156 -21.59 -3.72 3.81
C LYS A 156 -21.10 -2.96 2.57
N HIS A 157 -19.79 -3.02 2.30
CA HIS A 157 -19.19 -2.30 1.19
C HIS A 157 -18.96 -3.15 -0.07
N LYS A 158 -19.42 -4.41 -0.06
CA LYS A 158 -19.26 -5.38 -1.17
C LYS A 158 -17.78 -5.54 -1.57
N LEU A 159 -16.90 -5.70 -0.59
CA LEU A 159 -15.48 -5.90 -0.78
C LEU A 159 -15.11 -7.37 -0.59
N ALA A 160 -14.15 -7.85 -1.38
CA ALA A 160 -13.49 -9.11 -1.10
C ALA A 160 -12.64 -8.97 0.16
N ILE A 161 -12.56 -10.04 0.96
CA ILE A 161 -11.72 -10.12 2.14
C ILE A 161 -10.84 -11.36 2.05
N ALA A 162 -9.57 -11.25 2.41
CA ALA A 162 -8.61 -12.34 2.46
C ALA A 162 -7.73 -12.22 3.70
N LYS A 163 -7.13 -13.33 4.12
CA LYS A 163 -6.16 -13.35 5.20
C LYS A 163 -4.74 -13.44 4.64
N ILE A 164 -3.79 -12.82 5.33
CA ILE A 164 -2.37 -12.91 4.97
C ILE A 164 -1.88 -14.38 5.04
N GLU A 165 -2.39 -15.16 5.99
CA GLU A 165 -2.11 -16.58 6.13
C GLU A 165 -2.47 -17.38 4.85
N ASP A 166 -3.63 -17.10 4.26
CA ASP A 166 -4.08 -17.76 3.03
C ASP A 166 -3.18 -17.36 1.83
N LEU A 167 -2.74 -16.11 1.79
CA LEU A 167 -1.78 -15.65 0.77
C LEU A 167 -0.41 -16.34 0.91
N ILE A 168 0.08 -16.51 2.14
CA ILE A 168 1.31 -17.25 2.42
C ILE A 168 1.19 -18.69 1.93
N CYS A 169 0.08 -19.38 2.26
CA CYS A 169 -0.19 -20.73 1.79
C CYS A 169 -0.21 -20.80 0.27
N LEU A 170 -0.89 -19.87 -0.39
CA LEU A 170 -0.96 -19.82 -1.86
C LEU A 170 0.42 -19.67 -2.49
N LEU A 171 1.25 -18.77 -1.99
CA LEU A 171 2.59 -18.52 -2.53
C LEU A 171 3.56 -19.68 -2.26
N TYR A 172 3.41 -20.36 -1.12
CA TYR A 172 4.25 -21.50 -0.75
C TYR A 172 3.92 -22.75 -1.57
N THR A 173 2.65 -22.96 -1.91
CA THR A 173 2.16 -24.12 -2.67
C THR A 173 2.15 -23.91 -4.18
N SER A 174 2.30 -22.69 -4.66
CA SER A 174 2.39 -22.41 -6.10
C SER A 174 3.73 -22.91 -6.63
N PRO A 175 3.76 -23.72 -7.70
CA PRO A 175 4.99 -24.16 -8.29
C PRO A 175 5.81 -22.94 -8.74
N SER A 176 7.07 -22.89 -8.31
CA SER A 176 8.02 -21.89 -8.80
C SER A 176 8.14 -22.02 -10.33
N PRO A 177 8.30 -20.93 -11.07
CA PRO A 177 8.62 -21.01 -12.50
C PRO A 177 9.85 -21.90 -12.81
N ARG A 178 10.67 -22.20 -11.79
CA ARG A 178 11.82 -23.13 -11.90
C ARG A 178 11.42 -24.60 -11.77
N ASP A 179 10.22 -24.91 -11.25
CA ASP A 179 9.73 -26.28 -11.05
C ASP A 179 8.89 -26.76 -12.25
N ILE A 180 8.60 -25.88 -13.19
CA ILE A 180 8.01 -26.21 -14.49
C ILE A 180 9.20 -26.40 -15.46
N GLY A 181 9.85 -27.56 -15.34
CA GLY A 181 10.89 -27.97 -16.27
C GLY A 181 10.33 -28.13 -17.70
N PRO A 182 11.22 -28.18 -18.72
CA PRO A 182 10.84 -28.24 -20.11
C PRO A 182 10.03 -29.49 -20.45
#